data_2e26ae95c394939ddf5b11fb140dc463
#
_entry.id   2e26ae95c394939ddf5b11fb140dc463
#
_cell.length_a   1.000
_cell.length_b   1.000
_cell.length_c   1.000
_cell.angle_alpha   90.00
_cell.angle_beta   90.00
_cell.angle_gamma   90.00
#
_symmetry.space_group_name_H-M   'P 1'
#
loop_
_entity.id
_entity.type
_entity.pdbx_description
1 polymer ?
#
loop_
_entity_poly.entity_id
_entity_poly.type
_entity_poly.pdbx_seq_one_letter_code
_entity_poly.pdbx_strand_id
1 'polypeptide(L)'
;MELKLNGNIIGVVSNDFKEDNVNGKVRDIVVKKSSDALKMVGLDDTYLDKDISELSLRNKNKIILASKLQDKEIMLINFSRGLTNKDIEFFKKLFKKIISYGRKIVLVDRNSNMFINCVDKMYVINNKKIVLEVNDIYDKGLEKYIEVPKIVEFTNKTLDYGVNINHYNELDDLLKAIYRIKSWDI
;
A
#
# COMPACT_ATOMS: atom_id res chain seq x y z
N MET A 1 10.09 -8.44 21.77
CA MET A 1 11.16 -8.21 20.78
C MET A 1 10.58 -7.29 19.73
N GLU A 2 11.13 -6.10 19.62
CA GLU A 2 10.66 -5.08 18.68
C GLU A 2 11.26 -5.41 17.31
N LEU A 3 10.42 -5.60 16.29
CA LEU A 3 10.87 -5.84 14.91
C LEU A 3 11.44 -4.52 14.36
N LYS A 4 12.75 -4.47 14.09
CA LYS A 4 13.36 -3.30 13.44
C LYS A 4 13.13 -3.39 11.93
N LEU A 5 12.17 -2.63 11.43
CA LEU A 5 11.87 -2.50 10.00
C LEU A 5 12.52 -1.21 9.48
N ASN A 6 13.30 -1.29 8.41
CA ASN A 6 13.98 -0.16 7.79
C ASN A 6 13.23 0.31 6.54
N GLY A 7 13.18 1.62 6.30
CA GLY A 7 12.48 2.23 5.17
C GLY A 7 11.51 3.33 5.61
N ASN A 8 11.04 4.14 4.67
CA ASN A 8 10.04 5.18 4.91
C ASN A 8 8.62 4.67 4.63
N ILE A 9 8.45 3.92 3.53
CA ILE A 9 7.23 3.17 3.23
C ILE A 9 7.60 1.69 3.18
N ILE A 10 7.10 0.92 4.12
CA ILE A 10 7.43 -0.49 4.31
C ILE A 10 6.22 -1.35 3.98
N GLY A 11 6.41 -2.31 3.09
CA GLY A 11 5.45 -3.38 2.84
C GLY A 11 5.68 -4.56 3.79
N VAL A 12 4.63 -5.08 4.40
CA VAL A 12 4.69 -6.25 5.27
C VAL A 12 3.64 -7.26 4.83
N VAL A 13 4.09 -8.48 4.59
CA VAL A 13 3.24 -9.65 4.36
C VAL A 13 3.22 -10.47 5.64
N SER A 14 2.09 -10.53 6.31
CA SER A 14 1.97 -11.27 7.58
C SER A 14 0.52 -11.53 7.96
N ASN A 15 0.30 -12.57 8.77
CA ASN A 15 -0.96 -12.84 9.47
C ASN A 15 -0.88 -12.49 10.96
N ASP A 16 0.27 -12.04 11.44
CA ASP A 16 0.51 -11.80 12.86
C ASP A 16 -0.13 -10.49 13.37
N PHE A 17 -0.55 -9.63 12.46
CA PHE A 17 -1.14 -8.32 12.78
C PHE A 17 -2.65 -8.36 12.73
N LYS A 18 -3.27 -7.70 13.71
CA LYS A 18 -4.73 -7.56 13.79
C LYS A 18 -5.15 -6.18 13.32
N GLU A 19 -6.27 -6.13 12.59
CA GLU A 19 -6.89 -4.86 12.17
C GLU A 19 -7.28 -4.02 13.40
N ASP A 20 -7.25 -2.69 13.21
CA ASP A 20 -7.74 -1.77 14.23
C ASP A 20 -9.24 -1.97 14.43
N ASN A 21 -9.62 -2.27 15.66
CA ASN A 21 -11.03 -2.32 16.04
C ASN A 21 -11.47 -0.90 16.46
N VAL A 22 -11.99 -0.13 15.51
CA VAL A 22 -12.42 1.24 15.72
C VAL A 22 -13.93 1.30 15.72
N ASN A 23 -14.52 1.90 16.77
CA ASN A 23 -15.96 2.02 16.97
C ASN A 23 -16.33 3.47 17.33
N GLY A 24 -17.58 3.84 17.08
CA GLY A 24 -18.14 5.14 17.45
C GLY A 24 -18.14 6.16 16.30
N LYS A 25 -18.39 7.41 16.65
CA LYS A 25 -18.50 8.49 15.66
C LYS A 25 -17.14 8.89 15.11
N VAL A 26 -17.11 9.25 13.83
CA VAL A 26 -15.88 9.67 13.14
C VAL A 26 -15.17 10.81 13.85
N ARG A 27 -15.89 11.80 14.40
CA ARG A 27 -15.30 12.92 15.16
C ARG A 27 -14.53 12.49 16.40
N ASP A 28 -14.93 11.38 17.03
CA ASP A 28 -14.28 10.85 18.24
C ASP A 28 -13.04 10.02 17.87
N ILE A 29 -12.98 9.53 16.64
CA ILE A 29 -11.87 8.75 16.09
C ILE A 29 -10.79 9.69 15.51
N VAL A 30 -11.20 10.70 14.72
CA VAL A 30 -10.30 11.68 14.10
C VAL A 30 -10.27 12.95 14.96
N VAL A 31 -9.60 12.88 16.11
CA VAL A 31 -9.66 13.93 17.14
C VAL A 31 -8.91 15.21 16.74
N LYS A 32 -7.75 15.09 16.06
CA LYS A 32 -6.88 16.22 15.73
C LYS A 32 -7.10 16.71 14.32
N LYS A 33 -7.43 18.01 14.15
CA LYS A 33 -7.63 18.65 12.83
C LYS A 33 -8.55 17.83 11.93
N SER A 34 -9.67 17.37 12.49
CA SER A 34 -10.57 16.38 11.88
C SER A 34 -10.98 16.76 10.45
N SER A 35 -11.37 18.01 10.19
CA SER A 35 -11.75 18.48 8.86
C SER A 35 -10.61 18.37 7.85
N ASP A 36 -9.40 18.84 8.21
CA ASP A 36 -8.22 18.77 7.32
C ASP A 36 -7.80 17.31 7.07
N ALA A 37 -7.83 16.48 8.13
CA ALA A 37 -7.48 15.07 8.03
C ALA A 37 -8.45 14.30 7.12
N LEU A 38 -9.77 14.57 7.22
CA LEU A 38 -10.76 13.97 6.33
C LEU A 38 -10.56 14.42 4.88
N LYS A 39 -10.33 15.72 4.63
CA LYS A 39 -10.04 16.24 3.30
C LYS A 39 -8.79 15.60 2.69
N MET A 40 -7.75 15.37 3.47
CA MET A 40 -6.52 14.70 3.00
C MET A 40 -6.79 13.28 2.48
N VAL A 41 -7.74 12.55 3.04
CA VAL A 41 -8.11 11.20 2.60
C VAL A 41 -9.27 11.17 1.60
N GLY A 42 -9.70 12.35 1.12
CA GLY A 42 -10.79 12.48 0.15
C GLY A 42 -12.17 12.22 0.75
N LEU A 43 -12.39 12.69 1.98
CA LEU A 43 -13.68 12.77 2.66
C LEU A 43 -13.95 14.22 3.06
N ASP A 44 -15.20 14.54 3.38
CA ASP A 44 -15.63 15.86 3.84
C ASP A 44 -16.20 15.82 5.26
N ASP A 45 -16.59 16.98 5.78
CA ASP A 45 -17.05 17.15 7.15
C ASP A 45 -18.41 16.48 7.43
N THR A 46 -19.17 16.09 6.41
CA THR A 46 -20.44 15.36 6.55
C THR A 46 -20.23 13.96 7.16
N TYR A 47 -19.01 13.47 7.16
CA TYR A 47 -18.66 12.20 7.80
C TYR A 47 -18.48 12.30 9.30
N LEU A 48 -18.25 13.49 9.87
CA LEU A 48 -17.92 13.66 11.29
C LEU A 48 -18.95 13.08 12.26
N ASP A 49 -20.24 13.22 11.92
CA ASP A 49 -21.34 12.75 12.76
C ASP A 49 -21.77 11.31 12.52
N LYS A 50 -21.22 10.67 11.47
CA LYS A 50 -21.54 9.28 11.14
C LYS A 50 -20.86 8.31 12.09
N ASP A 51 -21.55 7.21 12.40
CA ASP A 51 -20.92 6.07 13.07
C ASP A 51 -20.06 5.28 12.07
N ILE A 52 -18.84 4.90 12.49
CA ILE A 52 -17.93 4.18 11.59
C ILE A 52 -18.49 2.81 11.18
N SER A 53 -19.35 2.19 12.02
CA SER A 53 -19.97 0.90 11.73
C SER A 53 -20.87 0.94 10.49
N GLU A 54 -21.48 2.10 10.20
CA GLU A 54 -22.41 2.33 9.09
C GLU A 54 -21.67 2.57 7.75
N LEU A 55 -20.36 2.75 7.78
CA LEU A 55 -19.59 3.13 6.62
C LEU A 55 -19.13 1.91 5.82
N SER A 56 -18.97 2.11 4.51
CA SER A 56 -18.31 1.12 3.65
C SER A 56 -16.88 0.87 4.12
N LEU A 57 -16.34 -0.33 3.86
CA LEU A 57 -14.96 -0.69 4.20
C LEU A 57 -13.95 0.32 3.63
N ARG A 58 -14.18 0.78 2.40
CA ARG A 58 -13.41 1.85 1.75
C ARG A 58 -13.32 3.10 2.62
N ASN A 59 -14.46 3.59 3.13
CA ASN A 59 -14.50 4.81 3.93
C ASN A 59 -13.96 4.56 5.35
N LYS A 60 -14.17 3.37 5.93
CA LYS A 60 -13.54 2.97 7.20
C LYS A 60 -12.02 3.07 7.11
N ASN A 61 -11.41 2.52 6.06
CA ASN A 61 -9.96 2.57 5.86
C ASN A 61 -9.46 4.02 5.70
N LYS A 62 -10.20 4.87 5.00
CA LYS A 62 -9.88 6.31 4.90
C LYS A 62 -9.88 7.00 6.27
N ILE A 63 -10.88 6.72 7.11
CA ILE A 63 -10.98 7.28 8.46
C ILE A 63 -9.86 6.78 9.36
N ILE A 64 -9.52 5.49 9.30
CA ILE A 64 -8.37 4.92 10.02
C ILE A 64 -7.07 5.64 9.62
N LEU A 65 -6.84 5.88 8.33
CA LEU A 65 -5.69 6.66 7.91
C LEU A 65 -5.76 8.10 8.44
N ALA A 66 -6.92 8.76 8.33
CA ALA A 66 -7.10 10.14 8.82
C ALA A 66 -6.78 10.26 10.31
N SER A 67 -7.19 9.30 11.14
CA SER A 67 -6.92 9.30 12.58
C SER A 67 -5.43 9.18 12.92
N LYS A 68 -4.65 8.51 12.05
CA LYS A 68 -3.21 8.26 12.24
C LYS A 68 -2.31 9.31 11.59
N LEU A 69 -2.85 10.28 10.88
CA LEU A 69 -2.04 11.29 10.15
C LEU A 69 -1.11 12.11 11.05
N GLN A 70 -1.32 12.13 12.36
CA GLN A 70 -0.46 12.83 13.33
C GLN A 70 0.62 11.94 13.94
N ASP A 71 0.58 10.63 13.69
CA ASP A 71 1.54 9.68 14.24
C ASP A 71 2.88 9.79 13.48
N LYS A 72 3.99 9.56 14.18
CA LYS A 72 5.32 9.50 13.56
C LYS A 72 5.47 8.26 12.68
N GLU A 73 4.89 7.16 13.11
CA GLU A 73 4.82 5.91 12.37
C GLU A 73 3.34 5.51 12.20
N ILE A 74 2.91 5.38 10.96
CA ILE A 74 1.54 5.05 10.58
C ILE A 74 1.51 3.59 10.15
N MET A 75 0.87 2.73 10.94
CA MET A 75 0.65 1.33 10.56
C MET A 75 -0.77 1.16 10.02
N LEU A 76 -0.88 0.61 8.82
CA LEU A 76 -2.15 0.33 8.14
C LEU A 76 -2.22 -1.17 7.83
N ILE A 77 -3.27 -1.82 8.33
CA ILE A 77 -3.46 -3.26 8.19
C ILE A 77 -4.66 -3.54 7.29
N ASN A 78 -4.46 -4.35 6.24
CA ASN A 78 -5.46 -4.66 5.21
C ASN A 78 -6.11 -3.39 4.59
N PHE A 79 -5.33 -2.31 4.51
CA PHE A 79 -5.81 -1.00 4.09
C PHE A 79 -6.38 -0.99 2.66
N SER A 80 -5.84 -1.81 1.78
CA SER A 80 -6.29 -1.90 0.38
C SER A 80 -7.68 -2.52 0.22
N ARG A 81 -8.22 -3.19 1.24
CA ARG A 81 -9.54 -3.84 1.15
C ARG A 81 -10.65 -2.82 0.90
N GLY A 82 -11.44 -3.08 -0.13
CA GLY A 82 -12.54 -2.18 -0.55
C GLY A 82 -12.10 -0.94 -1.32
N LEU A 83 -10.78 -0.71 -1.53
CA LEU A 83 -10.27 0.35 -2.38
C LEU A 83 -10.36 -0.05 -3.86
N THR A 84 -10.64 0.94 -4.71
CA THR A 84 -10.51 0.82 -6.17
C THR A 84 -9.07 1.09 -6.60
N ASN A 85 -8.71 0.75 -7.85
CA ASN A 85 -7.39 1.09 -8.39
C ASN A 85 -7.11 2.60 -8.35
N LYS A 86 -8.13 3.43 -8.60
CA LYS A 86 -8.01 4.89 -8.49
C LYS A 86 -7.70 5.34 -7.05
N ASP A 87 -8.30 4.69 -6.06
CA ASP A 87 -7.99 4.96 -4.65
C ASP A 87 -6.54 4.55 -4.32
N ILE A 88 -6.11 3.38 -4.78
CA ILE A 88 -4.74 2.89 -4.57
C ILE A 88 -3.72 3.90 -5.11
N GLU A 89 -3.89 4.37 -6.34
CA GLU A 89 -3.00 5.37 -6.93
C GLU A 89 -3.05 6.72 -6.20
N PHE A 90 -4.23 7.15 -5.75
CA PHE A 90 -4.38 8.34 -4.91
C PHE A 90 -3.59 8.17 -3.60
N PHE A 91 -3.73 7.04 -2.91
CA PHE A 91 -3.05 6.81 -1.63
C PHE A 91 -1.55 6.63 -1.79
N LYS A 92 -1.06 6.01 -2.84
CA LYS A 92 0.39 5.97 -3.13
C LYS A 92 0.99 7.39 -3.23
N LYS A 93 0.30 8.31 -3.90
CA LYS A 93 0.72 9.73 -3.96
C LYS A 93 0.66 10.40 -2.59
N LEU A 94 -0.41 10.15 -1.83
CA LEU A 94 -0.57 10.68 -0.48
C LEU A 94 0.53 10.16 0.46
N PHE A 95 0.88 8.88 0.40
CA PHE A 95 1.95 8.30 1.21
C PHE A 95 3.30 8.95 0.94
N LYS A 96 3.65 9.20 -0.34
CA LYS A 96 4.86 9.95 -0.70
C LYS A 96 4.86 11.35 -0.09
N LYS A 97 3.71 12.02 -0.03
CA LYS A 97 3.57 13.31 0.64
C LYS A 97 3.69 13.20 2.16
N ILE A 98 3.12 12.16 2.77
CA ILE A 98 3.21 11.95 4.23
C ILE A 98 4.66 11.71 4.67
N ILE A 99 5.43 10.90 3.94
CA ILE A 99 6.84 10.66 4.27
C ILE A 99 7.73 11.89 4.07
N SER A 100 7.38 12.81 3.13
CA SER A 100 8.12 14.06 2.97
C SER A 100 8.01 14.98 4.20
N TYR A 101 7.04 14.74 5.09
CA TYR A 101 6.92 15.37 6.40
C TYR A 101 7.65 14.62 7.53
N GLY A 102 8.56 13.69 7.19
CA GLY A 102 9.38 12.94 8.15
C GLY A 102 8.62 11.83 8.88
N ARG A 103 7.54 11.33 8.31
CA ARG A 103 6.76 10.21 8.88
C ARG A 103 7.12 8.92 8.18
N LYS A 104 6.84 7.81 8.87
CA LYS A 104 7.05 6.45 8.38
C LYS A 104 5.69 5.78 8.19
N ILE A 105 5.58 4.95 7.15
CA ILE A 105 4.36 4.18 6.87
C ILE A 105 4.71 2.70 6.82
N VAL A 106 3.95 1.88 7.53
CA VAL A 106 4.01 0.42 7.50
C VAL A 106 2.67 -0.09 6.94
N LEU A 107 2.72 -0.69 5.77
CA LEU A 107 1.57 -1.28 5.09
C LEU A 107 1.58 -2.78 5.31
N VAL A 108 0.72 -3.30 6.17
CA VAL A 108 0.52 -4.74 6.35
C VAL A 108 -0.65 -5.16 5.46
N ASP A 109 -0.37 -5.76 4.32
CA ASP A 109 -1.41 -6.10 3.35
C ASP A 109 -1.07 -7.39 2.60
N ARG A 110 -2.09 -8.02 2.02
CA ARG A 110 -1.96 -9.16 1.09
C ARG A 110 -2.25 -8.79 -0.35
N ASN A 111 -2.87 -7.64 -0.58
CA ASN A 111 -3.07 -7.12 -1.92
C ASN A 111 -1.75 -6.50 -2.43
N SER A 112 -1.03 -7.29 -3.18
CA SER A 112 0.28 -6.96 -3.70
C SER A 112 0.31 -5.74 -4.64
N ASN A 113 -0.82 -5.36 -5.26
CA ASN A 113 -0.92 -4.14 -6.09
C ASN A 113 -0.59 -2.87 -5.29
N MET A 114 -0.86 -2.86 -3.96
CA MET A 114 -0.54 -1.73 -3.10
C MET A 114 0.97 -1.47 -3.00
N PHE A 115 1.79 -2.50 -3.18
CA PHE A 115 3.23 -2.41 -3.02
C PHE A 115 3.98 -1.95 -4.29
N ILE A 116 3.38 -2.10 -5.48
CA ILE A 116 4.02 -1.73 -6.76
C ILE A 116 4.45 -0.27 -6.72
N ASN A 117 5.76 0.00 -6.86
CA ASN A 117 6.37 1.34 -6.89
C ASN A 117 5.90 2.27 -5.73
N CYS A 118 5.54 1.67 -4.59
CA CYS A 118 5.08 2.38 -3.40
C CYS A 118 6.02 2.19 -2.22
N VAL A 119 6.56 1.00 -2.05
CA VAL A 119 7.36 0.63 -0.86
C VAL A 119 8.85 0.72 -1.14
N ASP A 120 9.63 1.09 -0.12
CA ASP A 120 11.09 1.14 -0.17
C ASP A 120 11.71 -0.22 0.19
N LYS A 121 10.98 -1.01 0.99
CA LYS A 121 11.34 -2.36 1.41
C LYS A 121 10.11 -3.20 1.71
N MET A 122 10.26 -4.50 1.57
CA MET A 122 9.23 -5.47 1.93
C MET A 122 9.78 -6.51 2.88
N TYR A 123 8.92 -6.91 3.82
CA TYR A 123 9.20 -7.94 4.81
C TYR A 123 8.10 -9.00 4.78
N VAL A 124 8.49 -10.26 4.82
CA VAL A 124 7.59 -11.35 5.17
C VAL A 124 7.82 -11.70 6.63
N ILE A 125 6.76 -11.63 7.43
CA ILE A 125 6.81 -11.89 8.87
C ILE A 125 5.89 -13.08 9.17
N ASN A 126 6.43 -14.08 9.84
CA ASN A 126 5.70 -15.25 10.29
C ASN A 126 6.10 -15.58 11.74
N ASN A 127 5.11 -15.81 12.60
CA ASN A 127 5.31 -16.06 14.02
C ASN A 127 6.24 -15.00 14.68
N LYS A 128 5.99 -13.73 14.39
CA LYS A 128 6.75 -12.57 14.89
C LYS A 128 8.24 -12.59 14.52
N LYS A 129 8.63 -13.31 13.46
CA LYS A 129 10.01 -13.34 12.95
C LYS A 129 10.02 -12.91 11.48
N ILE A 130 11.02 -12.13 11.10
CA ILE A 130 11.28 -11.81 9.70
C ILE A 130 11.82 -13.09 9.03
N VAL A 131 11.11 -13.60 8.03
CA VAL A 131 11.52 -14.78 7.25
C VAL A 131 12.07 -14.41 5.87
N LEU A 132 11.74 -13.21 5.38
CA LEU A 132 12.29 -12.66 4.14
C LEU A 132 12.31 -11.12 4.23
N GLU A 133 13.39 -10.52 3.74
CA GLU A 133 13.54 -9.08 3.52
C GLU A 133 13.98 -8.85 2.07
N VAL A 134 13.27 -8.00 1.34
CA VAL A 134 13.56 -7.65 -0.06
C VAL A 134 13.34 -6.17 -0.31
N ASN A 135 13.87 -5.62 -1.41
CA ASN A 135 13.78 -4.20 -1.70
C ASN A 135 12.44 -3.81 -2.31
N ASP A 136 11.80 -4.71 -3.07
CA ASP A 136 10.55 -4.40 -3.77
C ASP A 136 9.72 -5.66 -4.08
N ILE A 137 8.57 -5.46 -4.73
CA ILE A 137 7.62 -6.51 -5.08
C ILE A 137 8.11 -7.42 -6.22
N TYR A 138 9.17 -7.05 -6.95
CA TYR A 138 9.69 -7.81 -8.09
C TYR A 138 10.65 -8.93 -7.68
N ASP A 139 10.99 -9.02 -6.40
CA ASP A 139 11.81 -10.13 -5.89
C ASP A 139 11.05 -11.45 -5.96
N LYS A 140 11.59 -12.42 -6.71
CA LYS A 140 10.99 -13.75 -6.91
C LYS A 140 10.80 -14.54 -5.63
N GLY A 141 11.55 -14.23 -4.56
CA GLY A 141 11.39 -14.85 -3.26
C GLY A 141 10.01 -14.62 -2.65
N LEU A 142 9.32 -13.53 -3.05
CA LEU A 142 7.98 -13.20 -2.57
C LEU A 142 6.89 -14.14 -3.12
N GLU A 143 7.08 -14.75 -4.28
CA GLU A 143 6.09 -15.63 -4.93
C GLU A 143 5.69 -16.83 -4.04
N LYS A 144 6.54 -17.21 -3.08
CA LYS A 144 6.25 -18.27 -2.10
C LYS A 144 5.28 -17.84 -1.01
N TYR A 145 5.05 -16.54 -0.83
CA TYR A 145 4.34 -15.98 0.31
C TYR A 145 3.09 -15.18 -0.09
N ILE A 146 3.06 -14.62 -1.30
CA ILE A 146 1.95 -13.85 -1.83
C ILE A 146 1.74 -14.14 -3.31
N GLU A 147 0.51 -13.95 -3.77
CA GLU A 147 0.23 -13.84 -5.18
C GLU A 147 0.74 -12.47 -5.67
N VAL A 148 1.78 -12.48 -6.51
CA VAL A 148 2.31 -11.25 -7.09
C VAL A 148 1.39 -10.74 -8.19
N PRO A 149 1.33 -9.41 -8.43
CA PRO A 149 0.55 -8.86 -9.52
C PRO A 149 0.98 -9.43 -10.87
N LYS A 150 0.04 -9.63 -11.79
CA LYS A 150 0.33 -10.15 -13.14
C LYS A 150 1.38 -9.35 -13.90
N ILE A 151 1.44 -8.04 -13.70
CA ILE A 151 2.47 -7.17 -14.28
C ILE A 151 3.86 -7.51 -13.74
N VAL A 152 3.99 -7.85 -12.46
CA VAL A 152 5.24 -8.28 -11.82
C VAL A 152 5.64 -9.65 -12.34
N GLU A 153 4.71 -10.60 -12.35
CA GLU A 153 4.91 -11.94 -12.89
C GLU A 153 5.39 -11.90 -14.34
N PHE A 154 4.75 -11.08 -15.19
CA PHE A 154 5.14 -10.89 -16.58
C PHE A 154 6.55 -10.30 -16.71
N THR A 155 6.85 -9.25 -15.94
CA THR A 155 8.19 -8.62 -15.94
C THR A 155 9.27 -9.62 -15.52
N ASN A 156 9.01 -10.40 -14.47
CA ASN A 156 9.94 -11.44 -14.01
C ASN A 156 10.16 -12.54 -15.07
N LYS A 157 9.10 -12.97 -15.76
CA LYS A 157 9.20 -13.96 -16.84
C LYS A 157 9.99 -13.43 -18.03
N THR A 158 9.81 -12.17 -18.43
CA THR A 158 10.58 -11.61 -19.55
C THR A 158 12.06 -11.50 -19.23
N LEU A 159 12.41 -11.21 -17.98
CA LEU A 159 13.81 -11.24 -17.53
C LEU A 159 14.43 -12.65 -17.65
N ASP A 160 13.67 -13.71 -17.38
CA ASP A 160 14.12 -15.11 -17.54
C ASP A 160 14.43 -15.45 -19.00
N TYR A 161 13.78 -14.80 -19.95
CA TYR A 161 14.05 -14.94 -21.39
C TYR A 161 15.11 -13.95 -21.89
N GLY A 162 15.82 -13.24 -20.99
CA GLY A 162 16.87 -12.28 -21.33
C GLY A 162 16.33 -10.93 -21.84
N VAL A 163 15.03 -10.68 -21.75
CA VAL A 163 14.43 -9.41 -22.15
C VAL A 163 14.26 -8.53 -20.91
N ASN A 164 15.06 -7.46 -20.83
CA ASN A 164 15.00 -6.51 -19.74
C ASN A 164 13.91 -5.46 -20.03
N ILE A 165 12.82 -5.51 -19.27
CA ILE A 165 11.73 -4.53 -19.33
C ILE A 165 11.74 -3.71 -18.03
N ASN A 166 11.53 -2.39 -18.14
CA ASN A 166 11.38 -1.53 -16.98
C ASN A 166 10.19 -1.95 -16.12
N HIS A 167 10.25 -1.64 -14.84
CA HIS A 167 9.13 -1.85 -13.91
C HIS A 167 8.01 -0.83 -14.18
N TYR A 168 6.90 -1.30 -14.72
CA TYR A 168 5.72 -0.47 -15.04
C TYR A 168 4.65 -0.58 -13.96
N ASN A 169 3.94 0.53 -13.70
CA ASN A 169 2.82 0.56 -12.77
C ASN A 169 1.54 -0.01 -13.37
N GLU A 170 1.33 0.21 -14.68
CA GLU A 170 0.11 -0.09 -15.38
C GLU A 170 0.39 -0.99 -16.59
N LEU A 171 -0.57 -1.88 -16.86
CA LEU A 171 -0.49 -2.81 -17.99
C LEU A 171 -0.38 -2.07 -19.33
N ASP A 172 -1.10 -0.96 -19.49
CA ASP A 172 -1.09 -0.17 -20.73
C ASP A 172 0.29 0.40 -21.05
N ASP A 173 1.03 0.84 -20.04
CA ASP A 173 2.39 1.37 -20.24
C ASP A 173 3.38 0.25 -20.59
N LEU A 174 3.19 -0.91 -19.97
CA LEU A 174 3.93 -2.13 -20.34
C LEU A 174 3.64 -2.53 -21.79
N LEU A 175 2.38 -2.57 -22.20
CA LEU A 175 1.98 -2.91 -23.57
C LEU A 175 2.60 -1.93 -24.59
N LYS A 176 2.54 -0.62 -24.33
CA LYS A 176 3.20 0.40 -25.19
C LYS A 176 4.70 0.16 -25.32
N ALA A 177 5.37 -0.22 -24.22
CA ALA A 177 6.78 -0.53 -24.25
C ALA A 177 7.10 -1.77 -25.10
N ILE A 178 6.29 -2.83 -24.97
CA ILE A 178 6.43 -4.05 -25.77
C ILE A 178 6.25 -3.75 -27.27
N TYR A 179 5.22 -2.95 -27.62
CA TYR A 179 5.00 -2.56 -29.03
C TYR A 179 6.17 -1.74 -29.57
N ARG A 180 6.79 -0.87 -28.79
CA ARG A 180 7.99 -0.13 -29.21
C ARG A 180 9.18 -1.04 -29.47
N ILE A 181 9.44 -2.03 -28.62
CA ILE A 181 10.52 -3.00 -28.80
C ILE A 181 10.31 -3.76 -30.12
N LYS A 182 9.08 -4.23 -30.37
CA LYS A 182 8.73 -4.99 -31.57
C LYS A 182 8.83 -4.19 -32.86
N SER A 183 8.75 -2.87 -32.82
CA SER A 183 8.88 -1.98 -33.97
C SER A 183 10.35 -1.68 -34.38
N TRP A 184 11.34 -2.16 -33.61
CA TRP A 184 12.76 -1.98 -33.90
C TRP A 184 13.40 -3.21 -34.62
N ASP A 185 12.67 -4.33 -34.70
CA ASP A 185 13.12 -5.58 -35.35
C ASP A 185 12.54 -5.76 -36.77
N ILE A 186 12.07 -4.68 -37.43
CA ILE A 186 11.61 -4.63 -38.82
C ILE A 186 12.46 -3.53 -39.55
#